data_b1f531101f35af38ffa6f098d5286d74
#
_entry.id   b1f531101f35af38ffa6f098d5286d74
#
_cell.length_a   1.000
_cell.length_b   1.000
_cell.length_c   1.000
_cell.angle_alpha   90.00
_cell.angle_beta   90.00
_cell.angle_gamma   90.00
#
_symmetry.space_group_name_H-M   'P 1'
#
loop_
_entity.id
_entity.type
_entity.pdbx_description
1 polymer ?
#
loop_
_entity_poly.entity_id
_entity_poly.type
_entity_poly.pdbx_seq_one_letter_code
_entity_poly.pdbx_strand_id
1 'polypeptide(L)'
;MPELMRAAVGLLWIGGLRGSNRNVALKRKLILGVTGAVLGAFLQGCSANKQPSQGETNLANAAKDVTIPLAAGKMKNPLPETDEVVSQGHEVFLGSCAQCHGAEAHGDTTVGRNMAPPAMDLSSPHVQHWSDAELFWIIQNGVSHTGMPAWKSSIAGNDTWKLAHYIHSLPRGGAASTSTTAPSQTQAAVSAQDKYTLKIPNGLAFSQFKGYEGWSVISLSHNGDKLAAILGNPVMIDAYKTGIPRNGKPFPDGAKMAKVHWNAKVDASEPGAPTVPGTQHDVDFMLKDSKRFADSGGWGYGAFEYEAASGKFRLANLTDKPPQGNDAKCGFTCHTSVKNKDYVFTDYGRR
;
A
#
# COMPACT_ATOMS: atom_id res chain seq x y z
N MET A 1 22.40 5.99 12.24
CA MET A 1 21.84 6.28 13.57
C MET A 1 22.73 7.11 14.52
N PRO A 2 23.89 7.71 14.18
CA PRO A 2 24.61 8.60 15.09
C PRO A 2 24.34 10.09 14.94
N GLU A 3 23.73 10.56 13.85
CA GLU A 3 23.57 12.00 13.63
C GLU A 3 22.32 12.65 14.27
N LEU A 4 21.27 11.88 14.46
CA LEU A 4 20.05 12.39 15.12
C LEU A 4 20.19 12.60 16.63
N MET A 5 21.19 11.99 17.27
CA MET A 5 21.49 12.19 18.69
C MET A 5 22.28 13.46 18.98
N ARG A 6 22.96 14.04 17.98
CA ARG A 6 23.73 15.29 18.17
C ARG A 6 22.89 16.56 18.14
N ALA A 7 21.76 16.53 17.48
CA ALA A 7 20.86 17.68 17.41
C ALA A 7 20.05 17.94 18.70
N ALA A 8 19.84 16.89 19.52
CA ALA A 8 19.09 17.02 20.77
C ALA A 8 19.91 17.55 21.96
N VAL A 9 21.24 17.49 21.88
CA VAL A 9 22.14 17.90 22.97
C VAL A 9 22.57 19.38 22.81
N GLY A 10 22.47 19.97 21.63
CA GLY A 10 22.90 21.34 21.35
C GLY A 10 21.98 22.45 21.86
N LEU A 11 20.75 22.14 22.29
CA LEU A 11 19.78 23.17 22.72
C LEU A 11 19.73 23.42 24.25
N LEU A 12 20.61 22.83 25.02
CA LEU A 12 20.62 22.93 26.49
C LEU A 12 21.64 23.94 27.06
N TRP A 13 22.27 24.75 26.20
CA TRP A 13 23.26 25.73 26.67
C TRP A 13 22.97 27.13 26.16
N ILE A 14 21.90 27.79 26.63
CA ILE A 14 21.75 29.23 26.57
C ILE A 14 21.31 29.77 27.94
N GLY A 15 22.30 30.39 28.58
CA GLY A 15 22.22 31.61 29.33
C GLY A 15 21.24 31.74 30.49
N GLY A 16 21.82 31.81 31.66
CA GLY A 16 21.13 32.26 32.88
C GLY A 16 20.42 33.59 32.71
N LEU A 17 19.13 33.60 33.00
CA LEU A 17 18.39 34.75 33.38
C LEU A 17 17.67 34.43 34.69
N ARG A 18 18.17 35.06 35.77
CA ARG A 18 17.49 35.16 37.07
C ARG A 18 16.22 35.99 36.87
N GLY A 19 15.08 35.34 36.90
CA GLY A 19 13.76 35.96 36.96
C GLY A 19 12.85 35.05 37.77
N SER A 20 12.53 35.44 38.98
CA SER A 20 11.54 34.80 39.82
C SER A 20 10.16 34.99 39.21
N ASN A 21 9.62 33.93 38.58
CA ASN A 21 8.22 33.96 38.20
C ASN A 21 7.65 32.54 38.21
N ARG A 22 6.60 32.34 38.99
CA ARG A 22 5.85 31.06 39.09
C ARG A 22 5.43 30.48 37.75
N ASN A 23 5.29 31.29 36.72
CA ASN A 23 4.95 30.88 35.36
C ASN A 23 6.07 30.09 34.63
N VAL A 24 7.35 30.28 35.03
CA VAL A 24 8.49 29.56 34.46
C VAL A 24 8.54 28.11 35.00
N ALA A 25 8.19 27.93 36.28
CA ALA A 25 8.12 26.60 36.90
C ALA A 25 6.98 25.74 36.31
N LEU A 26 5.84 26.38 35.99
CA LEU A 26 4.71 25.68 35.36
C LEU A 26 5.03 25.28 33.93
N LYS A 27 5.68 26.15 33.14
CA LYS A 27 6.14 25.82 31.78
C LYS A 27 7.20 24.72 31.75
N ARG A 28 8.13 24.73 32.73
CA ARG A 28 9.13 23.66 32.89
C ARG A 28 8.50 22.29 33.24
N LYS A 29 7.48 22.28 34.11
CA LYS A 29 6.73 21.04 34.44
C LYS A 29 5.92 20.54 33.27
N LEU A 30 5.38 21.42 32.43
CA LEU A 30 4.64 21.05 31.21
C LEU A 30 5.58 20.46 30.14
N ILE A 31 6.76 21.07 29.94
CA ILE A 31 7.76 20.58 28.97
C ILE A 31 8.35 19.23 29.42
N LEU A 32 8.63 19.06 30.71
CA LEU A 32 9.10 17.77 31.25
C LEU A 32 8.02 16.69 31.25
N GLY A 33 6.75 17.06 31.41
CA GLY A 33 5.62 16.13 31.31
C GLY A 33 5.39 15.65 29.87
N VAL A 34 5.52 16.53 28.90
CA VAL A 34 5.35 16.19 27.46
C VAL A 34 6.54 15.35 26.96
N THR A 35 7.77 15.67 27.35
CA THR A 35 8.95 14.87 26.98
C THR A 35 8.93 13.48 27.65
N GLY A 36 8.45 13.36 28.90
CA GLY A 36 8.30 12.06 29.58
C GLY A 36 7.20 11.18 28.95
N ALA A 37 6.09 11.77 28.54
CA ALA A 37 5.00 11.05 27.87
C ALA A 37 5.37 10.57 26.46
N VAL A 38 6.16 11.38 25.73
CA VAL A 38 6.65 11.00 24.39
C VAL A 38 7.72 9.89 24.49
N LEU A 39 8.59 9.92 25.50
CA LEU A 39 9.58 8.85 25.69
C LEU A 39 8.95 7.55 26.18
N GLY A 40 7.86 7.61 26.97
CA GLY A 40 7.13 6.42 27.45
C GLY A 40 6.36 5.69 26.34
N ALA A 41 5.90 6.39 25.32
CA ALA A 41 5.20 5.79 24.20
C ALA A 41 6.11 5.00 23.24
N PHE A 42 7.42 5.26 23.25
CA PHE A 42 8.40 4.53 22.41
C PHE A 42 8.86 3.19 22.99
N LEU A 43 8.49 2.84 24.22
CA LEU A 43 8.90 1.59 24.87
C LEU A 43 7.84 0.48 24.83
N GLN A 44 6.65 0.75 24.34
CA GLN A 44 5.67 -0.29 24.05
C GLN A 44 5.90 -0.78 22.62
N GLY A 45 6.49 -1.98 22.51
CA GLY A 45 6.83 -2.59 21.23
C GLY A 45 5.65 -2.53 20.25
N CYS A 46 5.92 -2.02 19.05
CA CYS A 46 4.98 -1.96 17.95
C CYS A 46 4.44 -3.35 17.64
N SER A 47 3.26 -3.67 18.13
CA SER A 47 2.47 -4.78 17.64
C SER A 47 1.88 -4.36 16.29
N ALA A 48 2.55 -4.73 15.19
CA ALA A 48 2.16 -4.36 13.81
C ALA A 48 0.78 -4.90 13.38
N ASN A 49 0.08 -5.62 14.26
CA ASN A 49 -1.17 -6.32 13.96
C ASN A 49 -2.40 -5.76 14.69
N LYS A 50 -2.30 -4.60 15.33
CA LYS A 50 -3.43 -3.98 16.01
C LYS A 50 -3.75 -2.64 15.39
N GLN A 51 -5.01 -2.44 15.02
CA GLN A 51 -5.49 -1.12 14.59
C GLN A 51 -5.22 -0.10 15.69
N PRO A 52 -4.62 1.05 15.38
CA PRO A 52 -4.37 2.09 16.37
C PRO A 52 -5.68 2.60 16.96
N SER A 53 -5.67 2.89 18.25
CA SER A 53 -6.80 3.55 18.91
C SER A 53 -7.06 4.94 18.32
N GLN A 54 -8.26 5.47 18.50
CA GLN A 54 -8.59 6.84 18.05
C GLN A 54 -7.62 7.89 18.64
N GLY A 55 -7.18 7.70 19.89
CA GLY A 55 -6.21 8.59 20.52
C GLY A 55 -4.82 8.53 19.86
N GLU A 56 -4.33 7.34 19.55
CA GLU A 56 -3.07 7.14 18.82
C GLU A 56 -3.15 7.74 17.41
N THR A 57 -4.27 7.55 16.72
CA THR A 57 -4.52 8.12 15.39
C THR A 57 -4.53 9.65 15.44
N ASN A 58 -5.21 10.24 16.42
CA ASN A 58 -5.25 11.70 16.60
C ASN A 58 -3.87 12.28 16.93
N LEU A 59 -3.08 11.60 17.77
CA LEU A 59 -1.72 12.03 18.10
C LEU A 59 -0.79 11.91 16.88
N ALA A 60 -0.90 10.83 16.11
CA ALA A 60 -0.11 10.65 14.89
C ALA A 60 -0.47 11.70 13.82
N ASN A 61 -1.75 12.06 13.68
CA ASN A 61 -2.17 13.10 12.76
C ASN A 61 -1.65 14.47 13.21
N ALA A 62 -1.78 14.83 14.49
CA ALA A 62 -1.22 16.05 15.01
C ALA A 62 0.30 16.15 14.84
N ALA A 63 1.02 15.05 14.95
CA ALA A 63 2.46 15.00 14.67
C ALA A 63 2.76 15.23 13.18
N LYS A 64 1.97 14.66 12.27
CA LYS A 64 2.09 14.89 10.83
C LYS A 64 1.83 16.35 10.47
N ASP A 65 0.79 16.95 11.02
CA ASP A 65 0.43 18.36 10.78
C ASP A 65 1.53 19.36 11.16
N VAL A 66 2.50 18.95 11.98
CA VAL A 66 3.67 19.75 12.33
C VAL A 66 4.90 19.39 11.50
N THR A 67 5.14 18.06 11.33
CA THR A 67 6.40 17.59 10.74
C THR A 67 6.39 17.68 9.21
N ILE A 68 5.25 17.44 8.56
CA ILE A 68 5.15 17.49 7.10
C ILE A 68 5.33 18.91 6.56
N PRO A 69 4.64 19.96 7.06
CA PRO A 69 4.88 21.33 6.64
C PRO A 69 6.33 21.78 6.78
N LEU A 70 7.00 21.36 7.87
CA LEU A 70 8.41 21.67 8.10
C LEU A 70 9.31 20.98 7.07
N ALA A 71 9.01 19.73 6.70
CA ALA A 71 9.77 18.94 5.76
C ALA A 71 9.49 19.33 4.31
N ALA A 72 8.24 19.67 3.97
CA ALA A 72 7.85 20.16 2.65
C ALA A 72 8.47 21.52 2.33
N GLY A 73 8.74 22.32 3.36
CA GLY A 73 9.38 23.61 3.21
C GLY A 73 8.53 24.61 2.43
N LYS A 74 9.20 25.42 1.60
CA LYS A 74 8.56 26.45 0.75
C LYS A 74 8.44 26.02 -0.71
N MET A 75 8.37 24.73 -1.01
CA MET A 75 8.18 24.28 -2.37
C MET A 75 6.87 24.83 -2.93
N LYS A 76 6.86 25.11 -4.23
CA LYS A 76 5.64 25.52 -4.95
C LYS A 76 5.46 24.58 -6.11
N ASN A 77 4.21 24.25 -6.39
CA ASN A 77 3.89 23.49 -7.59
C ASN A 77 4.31 24.32 -8.82
N PRO A 78 5.21 23.84 -9.67
CA PRO A 78 5.66 24.56 -10.86
C PRO A 78 4.66 24.47 -12.02
N LEU A 79 3.64 23.60 -11.92
CA LEU A 79 2.67 23.38 -12.97
C LEU A 79 1.44 24.27 -12.74
N PRO A 80 0.86 24.85 -13.81
CA PRO A 80 -0.39 25.57 -13.68
C PRO A 80 -1.54 24.59 -13.41
N GLU A 81 -2.52 25.02 -12.64
CA GLU A 81 -3.77 24.27 -12.43
C GLU A 81 -4.66 24.44 -13.67
N THR A 82 -4.63 23.46 -14.56
CA THR A 82 -5.46 23.39 -15.77
C THR A 82 -6.16 22.04 -15.84
N ASP A 83 -7.29 21.97 -16.56
CA ASP A 83 -8.04 20.72 -16.77
C ASP A 83 -7.13 19.62 -17.34
N GLU A 84 -6.21 19.98 -18.23
CA GLU A 84 -5.25 19.04 -18.81
C GLU A 84 -4.29 18.47 -17.75
N VAL A 85 -3.73 19.32 -16.88
CA VAL A 85 -2.82 18.90 -15.79
C VAL A 85 -3.56 18.05 -14.77
N VAL A 86 -4.80 18.43 -14.44
CA VAL A 86 -5.67 17.65 -13.54
C VAL A 86 -6.00 16.29 -14.15
N SER A 87 -6.36 16.24 -15.45
CA SER A 87 -6.65 14.98 -16.17
C SER A 87 -5.43 14.05 -16.19
N GLN A 88 -4.23 14.58 -16.46
CA GLN A 88 -2.99 13.80 -16.41
C GLN A 88 -2.68 13.33 -14.98
N GLY A 89 -2.97 14.13 -13.97
CA GLY A 89 -2.89 13.74 -12.55
C GLY A 89 -3.84 12.59 -12.23
N HIS A 90 -5.07 12.63 -12.74
CA HIS A 90 -6.05 11.56 -12.60
C HIS A 90 -5.57 10.24 -13.23
N GLU A 91 -4.96 10.29 -14.43
CA GLU A 91 -4.39 9.09 -15.05
C GLU A 91 -3.28 8.47 -14.19
N VAL A 92 -2.38 9.29 -13.64
CA VAL A 92 -1.33 8.81 -12.73
C VAL A 92 -1.95 8.24 -11.45
N PHE A 93 -3.01 8.87 -10.93
CA PHE A 93 -3.74 8.41 -9.76
C PHE A 93 -4.37 7.03 -9.98
N LEU A 94 -5.09 6.86 -11.08
CA LEU A 94 -5.71 5.57 -11.43
C LEU A 94 -4.66 4.47 -11.56
N GLY A 95 -3.50 4.78 -12.13
CA GLY A 95 -2.43 3.81 -12.34
C GLY A 95 -1.58 3.48 -11.11
N SER A 96 -1.61 4.31 -10.06
CA SER A 96 -0.66 4.16 -8.94
C SER A 96 -1.30 4.24 -7.56
N CYS A 97 -2.41 4.92 -7.39
CA CYS A 97 -2.99 5.26 -6.10
C CYS A 97 -4.35 4.58 -5.85
N ALA A 98 -5.12 4.39 -6.94
CA ALA A 98 -6.51 3.91 -6.86
C ALA A 98 -6.63 2.51 -6.25
N GLN A 99 -5.60 1.68 -6.30
CA GLN A 99 -5.62 0.35 -5.66
C GLN A 99 -5.89 0.44 -4.15
N CYS A 100 -5.34 1.45 -3.49
CA CYS A 100 -5.53 1.67 -2.06
C CYS A 100 -6.61 2.71 -1.79
N HIS A 101 -6.57 3.83 -2.54
CA HIS A 101 -7.46 4.96 -2.29
C HIS A 101 -8.82 4.88 -3.02
N GLY A 102 -9.02 3.90 -3.91
CA GLY A 102 -10.23 3.81 -4.74
C GLY A 102 -10.19 4.74 -5.95
N ALA A 103 -10.97 4.44 -6.99
CA ALA A 103 -11.07 5.30 -8.16
C ALA A 103 -11.64 6.69 -7.80
N GLU A 104 -12.54 6.71 -6.83
CA GLU A 104 -13.18 7.92 -6.28
C GLU A 104 -12.36 8.54 -5.11
N ALA A 105 -11.18 8.00 -4.82
CA ALA A 105 -10.23 8.48 -3.81
C ALA A 105 -10.72 8.45 -2.35
N HIS A 106 -11.74 7.65 -2.03
CA HIS A 106 -12.31 7.56 -0.66
C HIS A 106 -11.61 6.58 0.28
N GLY A 107 -10.55 5.87 -0.18
CA GLY A 107 -9.83 4.89 0.65
C GLY A 107 -10.63 3.60 0.93
N ASP A 108 -11.74 3.41 0.26
CA ASP A 108 -12.75 2.39 0.53
C ASP A 108 -12.52 1.07 -0.22
N THR A 109 -11.36 0.91 -0.86
CA THR A 109 -10.99 -0.36 -1.47
C THR A 109 -10.73 -1.42 -0.41
N THR A 110 -10.79 -2.68 -0.80
CA THR A 110 -10.43 -3.77 0.10
C THR A 110 -8.99 -3.64 0.59
N VAL A 111 -8.05 -3.25 -0.28
CA VAL A 111 -6.65 -3.04 0.08
C VAL A 111 -6.54 -1.87 1.06
N GLY A 112 -7.18 -0.73 0.74
CA GLY A 112 -7.14 0.48 1.55
C GLY A 112 -7.70 0.28 2.96
N ARG A 113 -8.87 -0.37 3.08
CA ARG A 113 -9.49 -0.65 4.38
C ARG A 113 -8.71 -1.60 5.26
N ASN A 114 -7.92 -2.51 4.66
CA ASN A 114 -7.15 -3.51 5.39
C ASN A 114 -5.74 -3.03 5.76
N MET A 115 -5.37 -1.81 5.44
CA MET A 115 -4.13 -1.20 5.93
C MET A 115 -4.26 -0.78 7.39
N ALA A 116 -3.14 -0.70 8.08
CA ALA A 116 -3.06 -0.20 9.45
C ALA A 116 -2.12 1.02 9.52
N PRO A 117 -2.66 2.25 9.62
CA PRO A 117 -4.07 2.62 9.53
C PRO A 117 -4.65 2.43 8.13
N PRO A 118 -5.98 2.41 7.97
CA PRO A 118 -6.63 2.37 6.67
C PRO A 118 -6.21 3.52 5.75
N ALA A 119 -6.29 3.29 4.43
CA ALA A 119 -6.03 4.34 3.46
C ALA A 119 -6.98 5.52 3.67
N MET A 120 -6.43 6.72 3.64
CA MET A 120 -7.21 7.94 3.86
C MET A 120 -8.16 8.23 2.70
N ASP A 121 -9.34 8.75 3.03
CA ASP A 121 -10.19 9.45 2.08
C ASP A 121 -9.51 10.77 1.68
N LEU A 122 -9.10 10.85 0.42
CA LEU A 122 -8.37 12.02 -0.11
C LEU A 122 -9.30 13.20 -0.37
N SER A 123 -10.62 13.01 -0.41
CA SER A 123 -11.62 14.09 -0.48
C SER A 123 -11.92 14.70 0.88
N SER A 124 -11.43 14.09 1.97
CA SER A 124 -11.70 14.54 3.33
C SER A 124 -11.17 15.95 3.60
N PRO A 125 -11.83 16.76 4.44
CA PRO A 125 -11.36 18.11 4.80
C PRO A 125 -9.93 18.12 5.31
N HIS A 126 -9.49 17.06 6.00
CA HIS A 126 -8.13 16.94 6.52
C HIS A 126 -7.09 16.90 5.39
N VAL A 127 -7.29 16.09 4.36
CA VAL A 127 -6.38 16.00 3.21
C VAL A 127 -6.47 17.26 2.35
N GLN A 128 -7.67 17.76 2.13
CA GLN A 128 -7.92 18.96 1.32
C GLN A 128 -7.37 20.26 1.92
N HIS A 129 -6.92 20.20 3.18
CA HIS A 129 -6.26 21.32 3.84
C HIS A 129 -4.75 21.38 3.56
N TRP A 130 -4.14 20.27 3.15
CA TRP A 130 -2.72 20.22 2.83
C TRP A 130 -2.40 21.01 1.55
N SER A 131 -1.26 21.68 1.55
CA SER A 131 -0.76 22.35 0.35
C SER A 131 -0.21 21.35 -0.67
N ASP A 132 -0.06 21.76 -1.93
CA ASP A 132 0.58 20.98 -2.99
C ASP A 132 1.97 20.47 -2.57
N ALA A 133 2.73 21.30 -1.86
CA ALA A 133 4.07 20.94 -1.36
C ALA A 133 4.03 19.81 -0.33
N GLU A 134 3.05 19.82 0.55
CA GLU A 134 2.84 18.78 1.55
C GLU A 134 2.37 17.48 0.90
N LEU A 135 1.42 17.55 -0.03
CA LEU A 135 1.00 16.40 -0.83
C LEU A 135 2.16 15.82 -1.64
N PHE A 136 2.94 16.68 -2.29
CA PHE A 136 4.14 16.27 -3.02
C PHE A 136 5.10 15.54 -2.10
N TRP A 137 5.40 16.12 -0.93
CA TRP A 137 6.33 15.52 0.03
C TRP A 137 5.84 14.16 0.52
N ILE A 138 4.54 14.05 0.88
CA ILE A 138 3.91 12.80 1.33
C ILE A 138 4.01 11.72 0.26
N ILE A 139 3.66 12.04 -0.98
CA ILE A 139 3.70 11.08 -2.08
C ILE A 139 5.14 10.62 -2.34
N GLN A 140 6.09 11.55 -2.40
CA GLN A 140 7.47 11.21 -2.69
C GLN A 140 8.14 10.39 -1.58
N ASN A 141 7.82 10.64 -0.31
CA ASN A 141 8.51 10.04 0.82
C ASN A 141 7.69 8.94 1.53
N GLY A 142 6.40 8.82 1.21
CA GLY A 142 5.49 7.94 1.93
C GLY A 142 5.21 8.42 3.35
N VAL A 143 4.48 7.62 4.11
CA VAL A 143 4.15 7.89 5.51
C VAL A 143 4.67 6.76 6.38
N SER A 144 5.66 7.04 7.21
CA SER A 144 6.26 6.05 8.12
C SER A 144 5.22 5.40 9.02
N HIS A 145 5.37 4.10 9.26
CA HIS A 145 4.47 3.27 10.07
C HIS A 145 3.05 3.14 9.51
N THR A 146 2.87 3.36 8.21
CA THR A 146 1.61 3.13 7.48
C THR A 146 1.87 2.29 6.24
N GLY A 147 0.79 1.89 5.56
CA GLY A 147 0.89 1.23 4.26
C GLY A 147 1.20 2.15 3.08
N MET A 148 1.30 3.47 3.27
CA MET A 148 1.62 4.42 2.19
C MET A 148 3.11 4.40 1.86
N PRO A 149 3.53 3.83 0.71
CA PRO A 149 4.94 3.74 0.34
C PRO A 149 5.50 5.06 -0.18
N ALA A 150 6.82 5.18 -0.23
CA ALA A 150 7.50 6.28 -0.92
C ALA A 150 7.50 6.04 -2.43
N TRP A 151 7.03 7.02 -3.20
CA TRP A 151 6.87 6.92 -4.65
C TRP A 151 7.98 7.59 -5.46
N LYS A 152 8.95 8.22 -4.82
CA LYS A 152 10.03 8.99 -5.48
C LYS A 152 10.85 8.20 -6.51
N SER A 153 10.91 6.88 -6.39
CA SER A 153 11.60 6.01 -7.32
C SER A 153 10.72 5.51 -8.48
N SER A 154 9.39 5.69 -8.38
CA SER A 154 8.41 5.11 -9.30
C SER A 154 7.57 6.16 -10.01
N ILE A 155 7.42 7.34 -9.43
CA ILE A 155 6.65 8.47 -9.98
C ILE A 155 7.58 9.66 -10.13
N ALA A 156 7.65 10.23 -11.34
CA ALA A 156 8.44 11.42 -11.60
C ALA A 156 7.91 12.63 -10.83
N GLY A 157 8.81 13.58 -10.47
CA GLY A 157 8.41 14.77 -9.71
C GLY A 157 7.29 15.57 -10.39
N ASN A 158 7.33 15.75 -11.72
CA ASN A 158 6.26 16.44 -12.44
C ASN A 158 4.92 15.71 -12.35
N ASP A 159 4.91 14.38 -12.38
CA ASP A 159 3.68 13.59 -12.23
C ASP A 159 3.15 13.65 -10.80
N THR A 160 4.02 13.79 -9.81
CA THR A 160 3.63 14.02 -8.41
C THR A 160 2.95 15.40 -8.24
N TRP A 161 3.43 16.43 -8.93
CA TRP A 161 2.78 17.74 -8.92
C TRP A 161 1.40 17.72 -9.59
N LYS A 162 1.24 16.95 -10.68
CA LYS A 162 -0.08 16.71 -11.30
C LYS A 162 -1.04 15.98 -10.35
N LEU A 163 -0.52 15.00 -9.60
CA LEU A 163 -1.30 14.31 -8.56
C LEU A 163 -1.81 15.27 -7.49
N ALA A 164 -1.00 16.26 -7.06
CA ALA A 164 -1.44 17.26 -6.09
C ALA A 164 -2.63 18.07 -6.63
N HIS A 165 -2.57 18.55 -7.86
CA HIS A 165 -3.70 19.25 -8.50
C HIS A 165 -4.94 18.35 -8.63
N TYR A 166 -4.77 17.08 -9.03
CA TYR A 166 -5.89 16.16 -9.09
C TYR A 166 -6.54 15.93 -7.72
N ILE A 167 -5.75 15.72 -6.66
CA ILE A 167 -6.28 15.54 -5.30
C ILE A 167 -7.07 16.76 -4.85
N HIS A 168 -6.60 17.97 -5.14
CA HIS A 168 -7.34 19.19 -4.82
C HIS A 168 -8.60 19.41 -5.66
N SER A 169 -8.67 18.80 -6.84
CA SER A 169 -9.88 18.85 -7.70
C SER A 169 -11.00 17.92 -7.24
N LEU A 170 -10.71 17.02 -6.27
CA LEU A 170 -11.73 16.10 -5.76
C LEU A 170 -12.89 16.85 -5.10
N PRO A 171 -14.15 16.41 -5.26
CA PRO A 171 -15.30 17.01 -4.61
C PRO A 171 -15.14 17.02 -3.08
N ARG A 172 -15.24 18.18 -2.46
CA ARG A 172 -15.13 18.34 -1.02
C ARG A 172 -16.41 17.88 -0.34
N GLY A 173 -16.31 16.86 0.52
CA GLY A 173 -17.38 16.45 1.42
C GLY A 173 -17.94 15.06 1.10
N GLY A 174 -17.80 14.16 2.07
CA GLY A 174 -18.44 12.85 2.07
C GLY A 174 -19.96 12.96 2.15
N ALA A 175 -20.60 13.17 1.02
CA ALA A 175 -21.98 12.84 0.80
C ALA A 175 -21.94 11.75 -0.28
N ALA A 176 -22.48 10.58 0.05
CA ALA A 176 -22.79 9.57 -0.93
C ALA A 176 -23.66 10.20 -2.02
N SER A 177 -23.04 10.73 -3.04
CA SER A 177 -23.75 11.19 -4.23
C SER A 177 -24.09 9.95 -5.04
N THR A 178 -25.32 9.50 -4.88
CA THR A 178 -26.01 8.77 -5.93
C THR A 178 -26.08 9.68 -7.15
N SER A 179 -25.03 9.73 -7.93
CA SER A 179 -25.02 10.31 -9.26
C SER A 179 -24.90 9.21 -10.28
N THR A 180 -26.05 8.73 -10.67
CA THR A 180 -26.35 8.19 -11.98
C THR A 180 -25.73 9.08 -13.05
N THR A 181 -24.78 8.54 -13.78
CA THR A 181 -24.44 8.68 -15.18
C THR A 181 -22.93 8.66 -15.35
N ALA A 182 -22.34 7.46 -15.15
CA ALA A 182 -21.12 7.16 -15.89
C ALA A 182 -21.53 6.89 -17.35
N PRO A 183 -20.75 7.28 -18.35
CA PRO A 183 -21.00 6.80 -19.70
C PRO A 183 -20.90 5.27 -19.65
N SER A 184 -21.97 4.61 -19.96
CA SER A 184 -22.02 3.19 -20.23
C SER A 184 -20.94 2.85 -21.26
N GLN A 185 -19.76 2.47 -20.78
CA GLN A 185 -19.01 1.52 -21.56
C GLN A 185 -19.80 0.22 -21.41
N THR A 186 -20.45 -0.13 -22.47
CA THR A 186 -21.18 -1.35 -22.71
C THR A 186 -20.48 -2.50 -22.03
N GLN A 187 -20.93 -2.86 -20.83
CA GLN A 187 -20.68 -4.20 -20.32
C GLN A 187 -21.43 -5.11 -21.29
N ALA A 188 -20.71 -5.49 -22.34
CA ALA A 188 -21.13 -6.62 -23.12
C ALA A 188 -21.36 -7.75 -22.12
N ALA A 189 -22.58 -8.25 -22.06
CA ALA A 189 -22.93 -9.43 -21.28
C ALA A 189 -21.91 -10.50 -21.62
N VAL A 190 -20.91 -10.67 -20.72
CA VAL A 190 -19.87 -11.67 -20.88
C VAL A 190 -20.56 -12.98 -20.57
N SER A 191 -20.93 -13.70 -21.65
CA SER A 191 -21.26 -15.11 -21.62
C SER A 191 -20.26 -15.84 -20.71
N ALA A 192 -20.64 -16.92 -20.07
CA ALA A 192 -19.88 -17.71 -19.10
C ALA A 192 -18.39 -17.90 -19.52
N GLN A 193 -17.57 -16.91 -19.25
CA GLN A 193 -16.18 -16.89 -19.69
C GLN A 193 -15.35 -17.73 -18.71
N ASP A 194 -14.71 -18.75 -19.24
CA ASP A 194 -13.77 -19.56 -18.47
C ASP A 194 -12.66 -18.66 -17.93
N LYS A 195 -12.33 -18.76 -16.62
CA LYS A 195 -11.26 -17.97 -16.00
C LYS A 195 -9.93 -18.02 -16.76
N TYR A 196 -9.68 -19.11 -17.48
CA TYR A 196 -8.45 -19.29 -18.27
C TYR A 196 -8.40 -18.45 -19.55
N THR A 197 -9.47 -17.78 -19.94
CA THR A 197 -9.49 -16.81 -21.05
C THR A 197 -9.09 -15.40 -20.59
N LEU A 198 -9.07 -15.16 -19.28
CA LEU A 198 -8.72 -13.86 -18.72
C LEU A 198 -7.23 -13.56 -18.95
N LYS A 199 -6.94 -12.34 -19.41
CA LYS A 199 -5.60 -11.86 -19.67
C LYS A 199 -5.51 -10.40 -19.31
N ILE A 200 -4.58 -10.05 -18.42
CA ILE A 200 -4.35 -8.66 -18.02
C ILE A 200 -3.50 -7.91 -19.07
N PRO A 201 -3.50 -6.57 -19.06
CA PRO A 201 -2.83 -5.76 -20.09
C PRO A 201 -1.34 -6.03 -20.27
N ASN A 202 -0.58 -6.35 -19.22
CA ASN A 202 0.83 -6.72 -19.33
C ASN A 202 1.05 -8.06 -20.06
N GLY A 203 -0.05 -8.72 -20.47
CA GLY A 203 -0.05 -9.99 -21.17
C GLY A 203 0.00 -11.23 -20.28
N LEU A 204 0.03 -11.11 -18.94
CA LEU A 204 -0.15 -12.24 -18.04
C LEU A 204 -1.58 -12.80 -18.20
N ALA A 205 -1.68 -14.09 -18.51
CA ALA A 205 -2.96 -14.76 -18.66
C ALA A 205 -3.21 -15.73 -17.50
N PHE A 206 -4.45 -15.82 -17.05
CA PHE A 206 -4.85 -16.77 -16.01
C PHE A 206 -4.46 -18.21 -16.38
N SER A 207 -4.54 -18.54 -17.67
CA SER A 207 -4.15 -19.86 -18.19
C SER A 207 -2.69 -20.26 -17.92
N GLN A 208 -1.79 -19.28 -17.73
CA GLN A 208 -0.39 -19.55 -17.39
C GLN A 208 -0.22 -20.13 -15.98
N PHE A 209 -1.26 -20.03 -15.16
CA PHE A 209 -1.30 -20.51 -13.78
C PHE A 209 -2.25 -21.69 -13.60
N LYS A 210 -2.66 -22.32 -14.68
CA LYS A 210 -3.56 -23.48 -14.64
C LYS A 210 -3.04 -24.55 -13.69
N GLY A 211 -3.92 -25.02 -12.80
CA GLY A 211 -3.59 -26.01 -11.77
C GLY A 211 -2.92 -25.42 -10.52
N TYR A 212 -2.92 -24.08 -10.35
CA TYR A 212 -2.34 -23.43 -9.17
C TYR A 212 -2.97 -23.91 -7.86
N GLU A 213 -4.20 -24.36 -7.88
CA GLU A 213 -4.92 -24.90 -6.73
C GLU A 213 -4.22 -26.14 -6.13
N GLY A 214 -3.50 -26.88 -6.95
CA GLY A 214 -2.73 -28.07 -6.57
C GLY A 214 -1.25 -27.77 -6.26
N TRP A 215 -0.80 -26.49 -6.28
CA TRP A 215 0.59 -26.17 -5.98
C TRP A 215 0.91 -26.31 -4.49
N SER A 216 2.19 -26.47 -4.18
CA SER A 216 2.63 -26.58 -2.79
C SER A 216 2.47 -25.27 -2.04
N VAL A 217 1.92 -25.35 -0.85
CA VAL A 217 1.83 -24.18 0.06
C VAL A 217 3.24 -23.76 0.47
N ILE A 218 3.59 -22.51 0.25
CA ILE A 218 4.84 -21.88 0.74
C ILE A 218 4.60 -21.35 2.14
N SER A 219 3.55 -20.57 2.31
CA SER A 219 3.21 -19.89 3.56
C SER A 219 1.72 -19.64 3.66
N LEU A 220 1.27 -19.38 4.87
CA LEU A 220 -0.06 -18.88 5.18
C LEU A 220 0.08 -17.51 5.82
N SER A 221 -0.86 -16.63 5.58
CA SER A 221 -0.93 -15.35 6.28
C SER A 221 -2.36 -15.03 6.70
N HIS A 222 -2.47 -14.38 7.86
CA HIS A 222 -3.71 -13.84 8.37
C HIS A 222 -3.48 -12.36 8.66
N ASN A 223 -4.25 -11.49 8.03
CA ASN A 223 -4.15 -10.06 8.21
C ASN A 223 -5.56 -9.45 8.27
N GLY A 224 -5.94 -8.99 9.45
CA GLY A 224 -7.27 -8.46 9.69
C GLY A 224 -8.35 -9.49 9.40
N ASP A 225 -9.25 -9.16 8.47
CA ASP A 225 -10.36 -10.01 8.03
C ASP A 225 -10.01 -10.92 6.84
N LYS A 226 -8.73 -11.03 6.48
CA LYS A 226 -8.26 -11.83 5.34
C LYS A 226 -7.34 -12.97 5.76
N LEU A 227 -7.63 -14.14 5.24
CA LEU A 227 -6.71 -15.28 5.19
C LEU A 227 -6.12 -15.39 3.79
N ALA A 228 -4.85 -15.75 3.69
CA ALA A 228 -4.24 -16.05 2.41
C ALA A 228 -3.33 -17.28 2.47
N ALA A 229 -3.36 -18.08 1.42
CA ALA A 229 -2.39 -19.11 1.13
C ALA A 229 -1.47 -18.65 0.00
N ILE A 230 -0.18 -18.72 0.22
CA ILE A 230 0.84 -18.48 -0.79
C ILE A 230 1.32 -19.83 -1.31
N LEU A 231 1.10 -20.07 -2.59
CA LEU A 231 1.38 -21.32 -3.28
C LEU A 231 2.52 -21.13 -4.27
N GLY A 232 3.33 -22.17 -4.48
CA GLY A 232 4.40 -22.17 -5.48
C GLY A 232 4.33 -23.38 -6.39
N ASN A 233 4.60 -23.15 -7.69
CA ASN A 233 4.73 -24.24 -8.64
C ASN A 233 6.00 -25.08 -8.37
N PRO A 234 6.16 -26.27 -8.99
CA PRO A 234 7.34 -27.11 -8.76
C PRO A 234 8.67 -26.38 -8.95
N VAL A 235 8.80 -25.53 -9.98
CA VAL A 235 10.02 -24.74 -10.25
C VAL A 235 10.37 -23.83 -9.08
N MET A 236 9.35 -23.14 -8.50
CA MET A 236 9.52 -22.27 -7.34
C MET A 236 9.93 -23.05 -6.09
N ILE A 237 9.28 -24.19 -5.85
CA ILE A 237 9.55 -25.04 -4.68
C ILE A 237 10.95 -25.66 -4.77
N ASP A 238 11.36 -26.14 -5.93
CA ASP A 238 12.70 -26.71 -6.10
C ASP A 238 13.80 -25.65 -5.95
N ALA A 239 13.54 -24.41 -6.42
CA ALA A 239 14.45 -23.29 -6.15
C ALA A 239 14.62 -23.02 -4.65
N TYR A 240 13.55 -23.02 -3.87
CA TYR A 240 13.64 -22.89 -2.41
C TYR A 240 14.47 -24.00 -1.74
N LYS A 241 14.30 -25.26 -2.21
CA LYS A 241 15.07 -26.40 -1.68
C LYS A 241 16.58 -26.26 -1.91
N THR A 242 16.99 -25.54 -2.98
CA THR A 242 18.41 -25.22 -3.24
C THR A 242 18.94 -24.02 -2.48
N GLY A 243 18.11 -23.40 -1.63
CA GLY A 243 18.48 -22.26 -0.80
C GLY A 243 18.21 -20.90 -1.42
N ILE A 244 17.59 -20.82 -2.58
CA ILE A 244 17.14 -19.55 -3.18
C ILE A 244 15.95 -19.01 -2.35
N PRO A 245 15.85 -17.71 -2.11
CA PRO A 245 16.76 -16.63 -2.51
C PRO A 245 17.84 -16.31 -1.45
N ARG A 246 17.87 -17.03 -0.34
CA ARG A 246 18.79 -16.78 0.79
C ARG A 246 20.27 -16.89 0.42
N ASN A 247 20.60 -17.66 -0.61
CA ASN A 247 21.94 -17.80 -1.15
C ASN A 247 22.34 -16.67 -2.14
N GLY A 248 21.51 -15.62 -2.26
CA GLY A 248 21.75 -14.48 -3.14
C GLY A 248 21.48 -14.74 -4.63
N LYS A 249 21.01 -15.94 -4.98
CA LYS A 249 20.65 -16.26 -6.38
C LYS A 249 19.19 -15.89 -6.64
N PRO A 250 18.85 -15.38 -7.84
CA PRO A 250 17.47 -15.15 -8.24
C PRO A 250 16.73 -16.48 -8.49
N PHE A 251 15.40 -16.43 -8.40
CA PHE A 251 14.56 -17.54 -8.86
C PHE A 251 14.73 -17.75 -10.36
N PRO A 252 14.67 -18.99 -10.84
CA PRO A 252 14.77 -19.28 -12.26
C PRO A 252 13.50 -18.84 -13.00
N ASP A 253 13.64 -18.54 -14.30
CA ASP A 253 12.50 -18.27 -15.17
C ASP A 253 11.54 -19.47 -15.15
N GLY A 254 10.23 -19.18 -15.16
CA GLY A 254 9.18 -20.17 -14.98
C GLY A 254 8.80 -20.43 -13.53
N ALA A 255 9.49 -19.87 -12.53
CA ALA A 255 9.01 -19.85 -11.16
C ALA A 255 7.71 -19.05 -11.06
N LYS A 256 6.69 -19.61 -10.40
CA LYS A 256 5.36 -19.00 -10.28
C LYS A 256 4.86 -19.09 -8.86
N MET A 257 4.15 -18.04 -8.45
CA MET A 257 3.44 -17.96 -7.18
C MET A 257 1.98 -17.61 -7.41
N ALA A 258 1.12 -18.16 -6.57
CA ALA A 258 -0.27 -17.74 -6.43
C ALA A 258 -0.54 -17.40 -4.97
N LYS A 259 -1.08 -16.22 -4.71
CA LYS A 259 -1.56 -15.83 -3.40
C LYS A 259 -3.08 -15.78 -3.45
N VAL A 260 -3.72 -16.73 -2.84
CA VAL A 260 -5.18 -16.86 -2.82
C VAL A 260 -5.69 -16.26 -1.54
N HIS A 261 -6.62 -15.30 -1.64
CA HIS A 261 -7.20 -14.64 -0.50
C HIS A 261 -8.66 -15.07 -0.27
N TRP A 262 -9.01 -15.20 1.00
CA TRP A 262 -10.38 -15.41 1.48
C TRP A 262 -10.71 -14.41 2.56
N ASN A 263 -12.00 -14.06 2.67
CA ASN A 263 -12.50 -13.43 3.88
C ASN A 263 -12.34 -14.41 5.04
N ALA A 264 -11.74 -13.96 6.13
CA ALA A 264 -11.58 -14.77 7.32
C ALA A 264 -12.95 -14.98 7.99
N LYS A 265 -13.25 -16.22 8.39
CA LYS A 265 -14.48 -16.59 9.09
C LYS A 265 -14.12 -17.31 10.38
N VAL A 266 -14.71 -16.91 11.49
CA VAL A 266 -14.62 -17.70 12.73
C VAL A 266 -15.62 -18.85 12.62
N ASP A 267 -15.15 -20.07 12.75
CA ASP A 267 -16.00 -21.25 12.81
C ASP A 267 -16.33 -21.61 14.26
N ALA A 268 -17.45 -21.08 14.73
CA ALA A 268 -17.91 -21.31 16.11
C ALA A 268 -18.41 -22.75 16.35
N SER A 269 -18.57 -23.58 15.31
CA SER A 269 -18.99 -24.96 15.43
C SER A 269 -17.83 -25.90 15.79
N GLU A 270 -16.59 -25.45 15.56
CA GLU A 270 -15.41 -26.22 15.85
C GLU A 270 -14.82 -25.89 17.24
N PRO A 271 -14.25 -26.88 17.95
CA PRO A 271 -13.59 -26.64 19.22
C PRO A 271 -12.49 -25.58 19.12
N GLY A 272 -12.55 -24.55 19.96
CA GLY A 272 -11.61 -23.42 19.95
C GLY A 272 -11.97 -22.32 18.94
N ALA A 273 -13.11 -22.40 18.26
CA ALA A 273 -13.59 -21.41 17.30
C ALA A 273 -12.49 -20.91 16.34
N PRO A 274 -11.88 -21.81 15.53
CA PRO A 274 -10.75 -21.44 14.66
C PRO A 274 -11.19 -20.44 13.60
N THR A 275 -10.21 -19.63 13.16
CA THR A 275 -10.39 -18.81 11.97
C THR A 275 -10.10 -19.63 10.72
N VAL A 276 -11.08 -19.75 9.86
CA VAL A 276 -11.06 -20.55 8.64
C VAL A 276 -11.30 -19.69 7.38
N PRO A 277 -10.90 -20.17 6.19
CA PRO A 277 -11.25 -19.52 4.94
C PRO A 277 -12.77 -19.46 4.76
N GLY A 278 -13.30 -18.26 4.54
CA GLY A 278 -14.68 -18.02 4.14
C GLY A 278 -14.80 -17.87 2.62
N THR A 279 -15.52 -16.85 2.17
CA THR A 279 -15.68 -16.56 0.75
C THR A 279 -14.35 -16.17 0.12
N GLN A 280 -14.01 -16.76 -1.04
CA GLN A 280 -12.86 -16.36 -1.82
C GLN A 280 -13.01 -14.88 -2.25
N HIS A 281 -11.91 -14.14 -2.21
CA HIS A 281 -11.87 -12.72 -2.51
C HIS A 281 -11.16 -12.44 -3.84
N ASP A 282 -9.91 -12.91 -3.97
CA ASP A 282 -9.08 -12.72 -5.15
C ASP A 282 -7.98 -13.78 -5.25
N VAL A 283 -7.21 -13.70 -6.33
CA VAL A 283 -5.93 -14.38 -6.47
C VAL A 283 -4.92 -13.44 -7.15
N ASP A 284 -3.77 -13.28 -6.50
CA ASP A 284 -2.62 -12.57 -7.05
C ASP A 284 -1.60 -13.56 -7.59
N PHE A 285 -1.08 -13.28 -8.77
CA PHE A 285 -0.07 -14.11 -9.39
C PHE A 285 1.25 -13.38 -9.58
N MET A 286 2.35 -14.11 -9.43
CA MET A 286 3.68 -13.72 -9.85
C MET A 286 4.28 -14.76 -10.79
N LEU A 287 4.92 -14.30 -11.87
CA LEU A 287 5.65 -15.12 -12.82
C LEU A 287 7.06 -14.56 -13.02
N LYS A 288 8.08 -15.39 -12.83
CA LYS A 288 9.45 -15.07 -13.20
C LYS A 288 9.66 -15.29 -14.68
N ASP A 289 9.96 -14.22 -15.40
CA ASP A 289 10.40 -14.20 -16.79
C ASP A 289 11.33 -12.98 -16.95
N SER A 290 12.64 -13.26 -16.86
CA SER A 290 13.68 -12.24 -16.78
C SER A 290 13.78 -11.38 -18.05
N LYS A 291 13.33 -11.90 -19.20
CA LYS A 291 13.32 -11.18 -20.47
C LYS A 291 12.10 -10.30 -20.61
N ARG A 292 10.94 -10.83 -20.27
CA ARG A 292 9.65 -10.13 -20.43
C ARG A 292 9.46 -9.03 -19.41
N PHE A 293 9.92 -9.22 -18.18
CA PHE A 293 9.73 -8.32 -17.05
C PHE A 293 11.04 -7.72 -16.53
N ALA A 294 11.96 -7.38 -17.42
CA ALA A 294 13.29 -6.86 -17.06
C ALA A 294 13.23 -5.59 -16.20
N ASP A 295 12.25 -4.74 -16.40
CA ASP A 295 12.04 -3.48 -15.67
C ASP A 295 11.47 -3.67 -14.25
N SER A 296 11.01 -4.87 -13.92
CA SER A 296 10.45 -5.25 -12.61
C SER A 296 11.21 -6.40 -11.95
N GLY A 297 12.53 -6.45 -12.14
CA GLY A 297 13.37 -7.49 -11.56
C GLY A 297 13.12 -8.89 -12.12
N GLY A 298 12.54 -8.98 -13.30
CA GLY A 298 12.17 -10.22 -13.95
C GLY A 298 10.85 -10.82 -13.46
N TRP A 299 10.06 -10.09 -12.67
CA TRP A 299 8.78 -10.58 -12.16
C TRP A 299 7.59 -9.86 -12.80
N GLY A 300 6.67 -10.63 -13.36
CA GLY A 300 5.35 -10.17 -13.76
C GLY A 300 4.35 -10.34 -12.62
N TYR A 301 3.48 -9.36 -12.44
CA TYR A 301 2.43 -9.32 -11.40
C TYR A 301 1.07 -9.28 -12.07
N GLY A 302 0.08 -9.97 -11.50
CA GLY A 302 -1.29 -9.95 -11.99
C GLY A 302 -2.27 -10.32 -10.92
N ALA A 303 -3.38 -9.57 -10.85
CA ALA A 303 -4.46 -9.78 -9.90
C ALA A 303 -5.77 -10.08 -10.61
N PHE A 304 -6.55 -11.00 -10.03
CA PHE A 304 -7.87 -11.42 -10.52
C PHE A 304 -8.83 -11.48 -9.34
N GLU A 305 -9.86 -10.66 -9.37
CA GLU A 305 -10.89 -10.63 -8.34
C GLU A 305 -11.91 -11.76 -8.55
N TYR A 306 -12.38 -12.32 -7.45
CA TYR A 306 -13.44 -13.31 -7.45
C TYR A 306 -14.77 -12.68 -7.08
N GLU A 307 -15.75 -12.78 -7.95
CA GLU A 307 -17.10 -12.31 -7.73
C GLU A 307 -17.96 -13.44 -7.18
N ALA A 308 -18.21 -13.41 -5.87
CA ALA A 308 -18.92 -14.48 -5.18
C ALA A 308 -20.34 -14.69 -5.71
N ALA A 309 -21.03 -13.64 -6.16
CA ALA A 309 -22.37 -13.72 -6.67
C ALA A 309 -22.49 -14.52 -7.97
N SER A 310 -21.50 -14.43 -8.83
CA SER A 310 -21.45 -15.16 -10.13
C SER A 310 -20.58 -16.41 -10.09
N GLY A 311 -19.74 -16.55 -9.05
CA GLY A 311 -18.74 -17.62 -8.97
C GLY A 311 -17.60 -17.49 -9.99
N LYS A 312 -17.35 -16.29 -10.52
CA LYS A 312 -16.41 -16.05 -11.62
C LYS A 312 -15.27 -15.11 -11.19
N PHE A 313 -14.16 -15.24 -11.91
CA PHE A 313 -13.07 -14.28 -11.83
C PHE A 313 -13.23 -13.16 -12.85
N ARG A 314 -12.77 -11.97 -12.50
CA ARG A 314 -12.63 -10.80 -13.38
C ARG A 314 -11.23 -10.22 -13.25
N LEU A 315 -10.86 -9.36 -14.20
CA LEU A 315 -9.58 -8.66 -14.14
C LEU A 315 -9.62 -7.61 -13.02
N ALA A 316 -8.59 -7.61 -12.17
CA ALA A 316 -8.33 -6.51 -11.24
C ALA A 316 -7.32 -5.50 -11.83
N ASN A 317 -6.45 -5.94 -12.75
CA ASN A 317 -5.52 -5.08 -13.46
C ASN A 317 -6.12 -4.65 -14.81
N LEU A 318 -6.41 -3.37 -14.98
CA LEU A 318 -7.17 -2.84 -16.12
C LEU A 318 -6.37 -1.89 -17.01
N THR A 319 -5.22 -1.40 -16.60
CA THR A 319 -4.41 -0.47 -17.37
C THR A 319 -3.45 -1.14 -18.35
N ASP A 320 -3.07 -0.44 -19.42
CA ASP A 320 -2.53 -1.01 -20.65
C ASP A 320 -1.10 -0.52 -20.97
N LYS A 321 -0.21 -0.45 -19.96
CA LYS A 321 1.19 -0.07 -20.22
C LYS A 321 2.15 -1.24 -19.98
N PRO A 322 2.56 -1.95 -21.05
CA PRO A 322 3.57 -3.01 -20.94
C PRO A 322 4.93 -2.43 -20.49
N PRO A 323 5.86 -3.28 -19.96
CA PRO A 323 5.64 -4.70 -19.75
C PRO A 323 4.77 -5.04 -18.55
N GLN A 324 4.65 -4.11 -17.59
CA GLN A 324 3.72 -4.18 -16.46
C GLN A 324 2.57 -3.19 -16.68
N GLY A 325 1.35 -3.62 -16.43
CA GLY A 325 0.24 -2.68 -16.31
C GLY A 325 0.48 -1.67 -15.19
N ASN A 326 -0.09 -0.45 -15.31
CA ASN A 326 0.14 0.59 -14.29
C ASN A 326 -0.34 0.16 -12.91
N ASP A 327 -1.47 -0.50 -12.83
CA ASP A 327 -2.04 -1.09 -11.61
C ASP A 327 -1.22 -2.27 -11.08
N ALA A 328 -0.56 -3.06 -11.92
CA ALA A 328 0.37 -4.11 -11.49
C ALA A 328 1.67 -3.55 -10.91
N LYS A 329 2.06 -2.31 -11.23
CA LYS A 329 3.22 -1.64 -10.64
C LYS A 329 3.11 -1.48 -9.14
N CYS A 330 1.91 -1.39 -8.58
CA CYS A 330 1.70 -1.34 -7.14
C CYS A 330 2.24 -2.59 -6.44
N GLY A 331 1.97 -3.77 -6.98
CA GLY A 331 2.55 -5.03 -6.51
C GLY A 331 4.07 -5.01 -6.57
N PHE A 332 4.64 -4.61 -7.71
CA PHE A 332 6.09 -4.47 -7.88
C PHE A 332 6.71 -3.50 -6.87
N THR A 333 6.11 -2.33 -6.67
CA THR A 333 6.62 -1.32 -5.73
C THR A 333 6.72 -1.88 -4.31
N CYS A 334 5.71 -2.58 -3.82
CA CYS A 334 5.77 -3.23 -2.51
C CYS A 334 6.90 -4.28 -2.46
N HIS A 335 7.04 -5.09 -3.51
CA HIS A 335 8.04 -6.15 -3.57
C HIS A 335 9.48 -5.64 -3.72
N THR A 336 9.71 -4.38 -4.14
CA THR A 336 11.05 -3.76 -4.14
C THR A 336 11.68 -3.68 -2.75
N SER A 337 10.88 -3.64 -1.68
CA SER A 337 11.37 -3.63 -0.30
C SER A 337 12.15 -4.89 0.06
N VAL A 338 11.94 -5.98 -0.66
CA VAL A 338 12.63 -7.28 -0.51
C VAL A 338 13.43 -7.66 -1.76
N LYS A 339 13.97 -6.67 -2.48
CA LYS A 339 14.81 -6.87 -3.67
C LYS A 339 16.00 -7.82 -3.40
N ASN A 340 16.56 -7.76 -2.21
CA ASN A 340 17.63 -8.66 -1.76
C ASN A 340 17.22 -10.14 -1.64
N LYS A 341 15.92 -10.43 -1.66
CA LYS A 341 15.32 -11.76 -1.73
C LYS A 341 14.68 -12.04 -3.09
N ASP A 342 15.19 -11.44 -4.14
CA ASP A 342 14.62 -11.50 -5.48
C ASP A 342 13.12 -11.15 -5.51
N TYR A 343 12.73 -10.09 -4.78
CA TYR A 343 11.36 -9.55 -4.71
C TYR A 343 10.32 -10.50 -4.08
N VAL A 344 10.73 -11.50 -3.31
CA VAL A 344 9.82 -12.47 -2.69
C VAL A 344 9.84 -12.34 -1.17
N PHE A 345 8.69 -12.01 -0.56
CA PHE A 345 8.56 -11.82 0.88
C PHE A 345 8.68 -13.11 1.67
N THR A 346 8.13 -14.19 1.14
CA THR A 346 7.96 -15.43 1.87
C THR A 346 9.19 -16.33 1.84
N ASP A 347 9.39 -17.05 2.92
CA ASP A 347 10.36 -18.12 3.01
C ASP A 347 9.64 -19.48 3.02
N TYR A 348 10.17 -20.45 2.30
CA TYR A 348 9.68 -21.83 2.36
C TYR A 348 10.20 -22.52 3.62
N GLY A 349 9.30 -22.88 4.53
CA GLY A 349 9.65 -23.54 5.77
C GLY A 349 10.20 -24.96 5.56
N ARG A 350 11.04 -25.42 6.48
CA ARG A 350 11.42 -26.84 6.54
C ARG A 350 10.18 -27.67 6.90
N ARG A 351 9.96 -28.74 6.18
CA ARG A 351 8.88 -29.70 6.40
C ARG A 351 9.47 -31.09 6.57
#